data_4fc532b9def1bbf2e4ed7c3ba77de975
#
_entry.id   4fc532b9def1bbf2e4ed7c3ba77de975
#
_cell.length_a   1.000
_cell.length_b   1.000
_cell.length_c   1.000
_cell.angle_alpha   90.00
_cell.angle_beta   90.00
_cell.angle_gamma   90.00
#
_symmetry.space_group_name_H-M   'P 1'
#
loop_
_entity.id
_entity.type
_entity.pdbx_description
1 polymer ?
#
loop_
_entity_poly.entity_id
_entity_poly.type
_entity_poly.pdbx_seq_one_letter_code
_entity_poly.pdbx_strand_id
1 'polypeptide(L)'
;MSAIQPPSQRVWWKQPLDRLEGSWIVLSLIWCLIMFFMMPYWHIYGKQNLANEAYRTTPDAYTKKAQAMVDQYTVRKETAQDIPVVHPPAGSDVYLIARLWQWWPLLELEIGKSYRLHLMSMDWLHGFSLQPENINIQVHPGYDHVLTVTPTRAGTYSIICNEYCGINHHTMTSKLYVVNK
;
A
#
# COMPACT_ATOMS: atom_id res chain seq x y z
N MET A 1 35.99 -36.34 -9.27
CA MET A 1 36.72 -35.17 -9.83
C MET A 1 36.11 -33.93 -9.21
N SER A 2 36.91 -33.04 -8.64
CA SER A 2 36.41 -31.81 -8.04
C SER A 2 35.90 -30.88 -9.14
N ALA A 3 34.67 -30.42 -9.00
CA ALA A 3 34.06 -29.45 -9.96
C ALA A 3 34.74 -28.07 -9.92
N ILE A 4 35.71 -27.85 -9.05
CA ILE A 4 36.39 -26.58 -8.85
C ILE A 4 37.90 -26.81 -9.03
N GLN A 5 38.32 -27.17 -10.22
CA GLN A 5 39.73 -27.11 -10.60
C GLN A 5 39.99 -25.85 -11.39
N PRO A 6 40.98 -25.03 -11.01
CA PRO A 6 41.39 -23.91 -11.83
C PRO A 6 41.85 -24.40 -13.20
N PRO A 7 41.54 -23.69 -14.30
CA PRO A 7 42.00 -24.05 -15.64
C PRO A 7 43.52 -24.20 -15.65
N SER A 8 44.02 -25.32 -16.12
CA SER A 8 45.45 -25.67 -16.10
C SER A 8 46.35 -24.62 -16.80
N GLN A 9 45.75 -23.80 -17.68
CA GLN A 9 46.46 -22.81 -18.48
C GLN A 9 46.10 -21.35 -18.17
N ARG A 10 45.22 -21.07 -17.23
CA ARG A 10 44.70 -19.74 -16.86
C ARG A 10 44.14 -18.92 -18.06
N VAL A 11 43.74 -19.59 -19.12
CA VAL A 11 43.26 -18.96 -20.38
C VAL A 11 41.84 -19.45 -20.72
N TRP A 12 41.03 -19.67 -19.71
CA TRP A 12 39.68 -20.19 -19.85
C TRP A 12 38.80 -19.31 -20.77
N TRP A 13 39.06 -17.99 -20.85
CA TRP A 13 38.35 -17.07 -21.75
C TRP A 13 38.74 -17.21 -23.23
N LYS A 14 39.78 -18.00 -23.55
CA LYS A 14 40.19 -18.31 -24.94
C LYS A 14 39.68 -19.67 -25.40
N GLN A 15 39.01 -20.41 -24.55
CA GLN A 15 38.39 -21.67 -24.95
C GLN A 15 37.21 -21.37 -25.91
N PRO A 16 37.08 -22.08 -27.02
CA PRO A 16 35.91 -21.93 -27.88
C PRO A 16 34.67 -22.39 -27.15
N LEU A 17 33.61 -21.57 -27.26
CA LEU A 17 32.30 -21.94 -26.71
C LEU A 17 31.74 -23.16 -27.44
N ASP A 18 31.31 -24.15 -26.73
CA ASP A 18 30.53 -25.25 -27.32
C ASP A 18 29.09 -24.81 -27.58
N ARG A 19 28.34 -25.64 -28.29
CA ARG A 19 26.94 -25.32 -28.68
C ARG A 19 26.03 -25.25 -27.45
N LEU A 20 26.26 -26.09 -26.48
CA LEU A 20 25.45 -26.12 -25.24
C LEU A 20 25.69 -24.85 -24.41
N GLU A 21 26.95 -24.51 -24.24
CA GLU A 21 27.36 -23.30 -23.52
C GLU A 21 26.83 -22.03 -24.19
N GLY A 22 26.97 -21.95 -25.54
CA GLY A 22 26.39 -20.86 -26.31
C GLY A 22 24.87 -20.75 -26.17
N SER A 23 24.16 -21.88 -26.11
CA SER A 23 22.71 -21.91 -25.90
C SER A 23 22.31 -21.37 -24.53
N TRP A 24 23.03 -21.73 -23.49
CA TRP A 24 22.78 -21.21 -22.13
C TRP A 24 23.06 -19.71 -22.03
N ILE A 25 24.14 -19.23 -22.66
CA ILE A 25 24.46 -17.79 -22.69
C ILE A 25 23.33 -17.02 -23.39
N VAL A 26 22.86 -17.50 -24.53
CA VAL A 26 21.77 -16.84 -25.27
C VAL A 26 20.48 -16.84 -24.44
N LEU A 27 20.11 -17.98 -23.84
CA LEU A 27 18.92 -18.07 -22.99
C LEU A 27 19.00 -17.10 -21.80
N SER A 28 20.14 -17.08 -21.13
CA SER A 28 20.37 -16.17 -19.98
C SER A 28 20.32 -14.71 -20.41
N LEU A 29 20.86 -14.37 -21.57
CA LEU A 29 20.83 -13.01 -22.11
C LEU A 29 19.39 -12.60 -22.45
N ILE A 30 18.61 -13.46 -23.09
CA ILE A 30 17.18 -13.20 -23.38
C ILE A 30 16.41 -12.95 -22.10
N TRP A 31 16.61 -13.79 -21.09
CA TRP A 31 15.96 -13.63 -19.79
C TRP A 31 16.37 -12.32 -19.11
N CYS A 32 17.66 -12.02 -19.11
CA CYS A 32 18.18 -10.75 -18.58
C CYS A 32 17.55 -9.54 -19.25
N LEU A 33 17.42 -9.56 -20.57
CA LEU A 33 16.80 -8.46 -21.33
C LEU A 33 15.31 -8.32 -21.00
N ILE A 34 14.58 -9.44 -20.89
CA ILE A 34 13.17 -9.43 -20.47
C ILE A 34 13.03 -8.77 -19.09
N MET A 35 13.81 -9.21 -18.12
CA MET A 35 13.76 -8.67 -16.77
C MET A 35 14.17 -7.21 -16.71
N PHE A 36 15.21 -6.82 -17.46
CA PHE A 36 15.67 -5.44 -17.56
C PHE A 36 14.60 -4.51 -18.14
N PHE A 37 13.98 -4.87 -19.24
CA PHE A 37 12.97 -4.04 -19.90
C PHE A 37 11.61 -4.07 -19.18
N MET A 38 11.33 -5.09 -18.36
CA MET A 38 10.14 -5.14 -17.52
C MET A 38 10.12 -4.00 -16.48
N MET A 39 11.26 -3.60 -15.93
CA MET A 39 11.32 -2.52 -14.94
C MET A 39 10.87 -1.17 -15.51
N PRO A 40 11.46 -0.62 -16.61
CA PRO A 40 10.97 0.62 -17.21
C PRO A 40 9.53 0.49 -17.73
N TYR A 41 9.15 -0.67 -18.23
CA TYR A 41 7.76 -0.91 -18.62
C TYR A 41 6.79 -0.70 -17.44
N TRP A 42 7.06 -1.30 -16.29
CA TRP A 42 6.23 -1.11 -15.10
C TRP A 42 6.33 0.29 -14.51
N HIS A 43 7.46 0.96 -14.69
CA HIS A 43 7.61 2.37 -14.28
C HIS A 43 6.70 3.30 -15.08
N ILE A 44 6.54 3.04 -16.37
CA ILE A 44 5.75 3.88 -17.28
C ILE A 44 4.26 3.51 -17.24
N TYR A 45 3.94 2.23 -17.25
CA TYR A 45 2.57 1.72 -17.38
C TYR A 45 1.97 1.20 -16.08
N GLY A 46 2.78 0.95 -15.05
CA GLY A 46 2.33 0.50 -13.75
C GLY A 46 1.54 1.60 -13.02
N LYS A 47 0.41 1.24 -12.44
CA LYS A 47 -0.40 2.12 -11.60
C LYS A 47 -0.05 1.87 -10.14
N GLN A 48 1.05 2.42 -9.68
CA GLN A 48 1.41 2.41 -8.27
C GLN A 48 1.18 3.80 -7.69
N ASN A 49 0.54 3.85 -6.52
CA ASN A 49 0.46 5.09 -5.76
C ASN A 49 1.77 5.30 -5.00
N LEU A 50 2.68 6.06 -5.58
CA LEU A 50 3.99 6.38 -4.99
C LEU A 50 3.98 7.65 -4.13
N ALA A 51 2.86 8.35 -4.04
CA ALA A 51 2.75 9.60 -3.29
C ALA A 51 2.60 9.29 -1.79
N ASN A 52 3.73 9.13 -1.12
CA ASN A 52 3.82 9.00 0.33
C ASN A 52 4.43 10.27 0.91
N GLU A 53 3.62 11.04 1.60
CA GLU A 53 4.10 12.09 2.48
C GLU A 53 4.00 11.59 3.92
N ALA A 54 4.94 11.95 4.77
CA ALA A 54 4.89 11.60 6.18
C ALA A 54 5.33 12.79 7.04
N TYR A 55 4.47 13.22 7.93
CA TYR A 55 4.70 14.37 8.80
C TYR A 55 4.69 13.94 10.26
N ARG A 56 5.61 14.44 11.07
CA ARG A 56 5.56 14.23 12.51
C ARG A 56 4.37 14.97 13.11
N THR A 57 3.58 14.27 13.91
CA THR A 57 2.44 14.85 14.61
C THR A 57 2.21 14.12 15.93
N THR A 58 1.40 14.70 16.81
CA THR A 58 1.01 14.07 18.07
C THR A 58 -0.35 13.39 17.91
N PRO A 59 -0.61 12.28 18.64
CA PRO A 59 -1.91 11.62 18.62
C PRO A 59 -3.07 12.57 18.93
N ASP A 60 -2.89 13.48 19.90
CA ASP A 60 -3.93 14.44 20.29
C ASP A 60 -4.26 15.43 19.18
N ALA A 61 -3.24 15.98 18.51
CA ALA A 61 -3.44 16.93 17.41
C ALA A 61 -4.12 16.25 16.21
N TYR A 62 -3.72 15.02 15.92
CA TYR A 62 -4.33 14.22 14.85
C TYR A 62 -5.78 13.84 15.18
N THR A 63 -6.03 13.36 16.40
CA THR A 63 -7.38 12.98 16.84
C THR A 63 -8.35 14.16 16.78
N LYS A 64 -7.91 15.37 17.13
CA LYS A 64 -8.75 16.59 17.00
C LYS A 64 -9.18 16.84 15.57
N LYS A 65 -8.28 16.68 14.58
CA LYS A 65 -8.62 16.83 13.16
C LYS A 65 -9.59 15.74 12.69
N ALA A 66 -9.31 14.48 13.06
CA ALA A 66 -10.18 13.37 12.72
C ALA A 66 -11.57 13.53 13.35
N GLN A 67 -11.66 13.97 14.60
CA GLN A 67 -12.94 14.22 15.27
C GLN A 67 -13.70 15.37 14.62
N ALA A 68 -13.05 16.47 14.28
CA ALA A 68 -13.67 17.60 13.59
C ALA A 68 -14.27 17.16 12.24
N MET A 69 -13.55 16.32 11.48
CA MET A 69 -14.09 15.73 10.25
C MET A 69 -15.33 14.86 10.52
N VAL A 70 -15.28 14.03 11.57
CA VAL A 70 -16.41 13.19 11.96
C VAL A 70 -17.62 14.04 12.36
N ASP A 71 -17.42 15.05 13.19
CA ASP A 71 -18.50 15.93 13.66
C ASP A 71 -19.17 16.67 12.50
N GLN A 72 -18.39 17.00 11.45
CA GLN A 72 -18.88 17.77 10.31
C GLN A 72 -19.53 16.89 9.22
N TYR A 73 -19.01 15.69 8.97
CA TYR A 73 -19.34 14.91 7.77
C TYR A 73 -19.97 13.54 8.06
N THR A 74 -20.36 13.23 9.28
CA THR A 74 -21.05 11.99 9.59
C THR A 74 -22.43 11.95 8.94
N VAL A 75 -22.66 10.94 8.11
CA VAL A 75 -23.94 10.71 7.42
C VAL A 75 -24.78 9.61 8.07
N ARG A 76 -24.14 8.63 8.70
CA ARG A 76 -24.77 7.53 9.41
C ARG A 76 -23.78 6.87 10.38
N LYS A 77 -24.28 5.93 11.16
CA LYS A 77 -23.45 5.07 12.01
C LYS A 77 -23.73 3.62 11.69
N GLU A 78 -22.71 2.81 11.79
CA GLU A 78 -22.76 1.39 11.47
C GLU A 78 -22.09 0.54 12.54
N THR A 79 -22.43 -0.76 12.54
CA THR A 79 -21.97 -1.81 13.45
C THR A 79 -22.52 -1.70 14.87
N ALA A 80 -22.35 -2.78 15.65
CA ALA A 80 -22.73 -2.82 17.06
C ALA A 80 -21.98 -1.81 17.95
N GLN A 81 -20.87 -1.23 17.44
CA GLN A 81 -20.04 -0.25 18.14
C GLN A 81 -20.36 1.20 17.74
N ASP A 82 -21.42 1.41 16.96
CA ASP A 82 -21.91 2.73 16.56
C ASP A 82 -20.84 3.60 15.85
N ILE A 83 -20.03 2.97 14.95
CA ILE A 83 -18.94 3.63 14.25
C ILE A 83 -19.49 4.61 13.21
N PRO A 84 -19.09 5.89 13.24
CA PRO A 84 -19.54 6.88 12.27
C PRO A 84 -19.03 6.57 10.86
N VAL A 85 -19.90 6.74 9.88
CA VAL A 85 -19.57 6.77 8.46
C VAL A 85 -19.55 8.22 8.03
N VAL A 86 -18.42 8.68 7.51
CA VAL A 86 -18.21 10.06 7.09
C VAL A 86 -18.17 10.18 5.57
N HIS A 87 -18.82 11.20 5.04
CA HIS A 87 -18.84 11.54 3.61
C HIS A 87 -18.28 12.94 3.38
N PRO A 88 -16.94 13.10 3.38
CA PRO A 88 -16.30 14.38 3.17
C PRO A 88 -16.37 14.80 1.70
N PRO A 89 -16.31 16.11 1.39
CA PRO A 89 -16.35 16.59 0.02
C PRO A 89 -15.10 16.17 -0.77
N ALA A 90 -15.27 16.07 -2.10
CA ALA A 90 -14.18 15.75 -3.01
C ALA A 90 -13.01 16.76 -2.88
N GLY A 91 -11.78 16.26 -2.92
CA GLY A 91 -10.57 17.07 -2.80
C GLY A 91 -10.17 17.43 -1.37
N SER A 92 -10.96 17.01 -0.36
CA SER A 92 -10.64 17.29 1.04
C SER A 92 -9.61 16.36 1.65
N ASP A 93 -9.08 16.78 2.80
CA ASP A 93 -8.31 15.92 3.70
C ASP A 93 -9.25 14.99 4.45
N VAL A 94 -8.92 13.69 4.45
CA VAL A 94 -9.72 12.62 5.07
C VAL A 94 -8.86 11.88 6.07
N TYR A 95 -9.30 11.78 7.31
CA TYR A 95 -8.53 11.22 8.40
C TYR A 95 -9.01 9.83 8.78
N LEU A 96 -8.08 8.86 8.88
CA LEU A 96 -8.34 7.50 9.33
C LEU A 96 -7.36 7.13 10.44
N ILE A 97 -7.88 6.74 11.57
CA ILE A 97 -7.14 6.32 12.75
C ILE A 97 -7.02 4.80 12.75
N ALA A 98 -5.79 4.31 12.93
CA ALA A 98 -5.50 2.93 13.30
C ALA A 98 -5.29 2.82 14.81
N ARG A 99 -5.96 1.88 15.47
CA ARG A 99 -5.79 1.54 16.89
C ARG A 99 -6.11 0.06 17.10
N LEU A 100 -5.70 -0.52 18.20
CA LEU A 100 -5.93 -1.92 18.55
C LEU A 100 -7.43 -2.20 18.79
N TRP A 101 -8.11 -2.91 17.98
CA TRP A 101 -7.87 -3.51 16.66
C TRP A 101 -8.94 -2.99 15.72
N GLN A 102 -8.91 -1.69 15.48
CA GLN A 102 -9.98 -0.96 14.79
C GLN A 102 -9.42 0.11 13.85
N TRP A 103 -10.10 0.29 12.73
CA TRP A 103 -9.98 1.45 11.86
C TRP A 103 -11.16 2.38 12.13
N TRP A 104 -10.90 3.68 12.35
CA TRP A 104 -11.93 4.65 12.68
C TRP A 104 -11.66 6.02 12.02
N PRO A 105 -12.71 6.69 11.47
CA PRO A 105 -14.09 6.26 11.22
C PRO A 105 -14.20 5.35 9.99
N LEU A 106 -15.41 4.95 9.59
CA LEU A 106 -15.69 4.41 8.27
C LEU A 106 -15.77 5.56 7.26
N LEU A 107 -15.25 5.34 6.05
CA LEU A 107 -15.20 6.35 5.01
C LEU A 107 -16.19 6.02 3.89
N GLU A 108 -16.89 7.06 3.39
CA GLU A 108 -17.69 7.00 2.16
C GLU A 108 -17.17 8.06 1.20
N LEU A 109 -16.62 7.63 0.06
CA LEU A 109 -15.97 8.49 -0.93
C LEU A 109 -16.69 8.40 -2.27
N GLU A 110 -16.53 9.42 -3.12
CA GLU A 110 -17.12 9.43 -4.46
C GLU A 110 -16.17 8.82 -5.49
N ILE A 111 -16.71 8.06 -6.43
CA ILE A 111 -15.96 7.47 -7.52
C ILE A 111 -15.30 8.56 -8.38
N GLY A 112 -14.04 8.32 -8.79
CA GLY A 112 -13.30 9.23 -9.68
C GLY A 112 -12.89 10.56 -9.04
N LYS A 113 -13.18 10.78 -7.76
CA LYS A 113 -12.74 11.95 -7.01
C LYS A 113 -11.50 11.65 -6.20
N SER A 114 -10.58 12.61 -6.19
CA SER A 114 -9.33 12.47 -5.42
C SER A 114 -9.50 13.00 -4.01
N TYR A 115 -8.91 12.31 -3.05
CA TYR A 115 -8.90 12.68 -1.63
C TYR A 115 -7.48 12.55 -1.10
N ARG A 116 -7.12 13.41 -0.15
CA ARG A 116 -5.88 13.24 0.62
C ARG A 116 -6.21 12.43 1.86
N LEU A 117 -5.86 11.14 1.81
CA LEU A 117 -6.07 10.23 2.92
C LEU A 117 -4.91 10.30 3.90
N HIS A 118 -5.21 10.77 5.10
CA HIS A 118 -4.33 10.84 6.25
C HIS A 118 -4.48 9.58 7.09
N LEU A 119 -3.38 8.95 7.45
CA LEU A 119 -3.33 7.71 8.23
C LEU A 119 -2.37 7.86 9.39
N MET A 120 -2.83 7.58 10.58
CA MET A 120 -1.98 7.57 11.77
C MET A 120 -2.36 6.44 12.72
N SER A 121 -1.35 5.82 13.32
CA SER A 121 -1.55 4.89 14.42
C SER A 121 -1.54 5.62 15.77
N MET A 122 -2.45 5.21 16.66
CA MET A 122 -2.52 5.74 18.03
C MET A 122 -1.69 4.91 19.02
N ASP A 123 -1.26 3.72 18.64
CA ASP A 123 -0.62 2.77 19.53
C ASP A 123 0.59 2.08 18.88
N TRP A 124 0.40 1.04 18.09
CA TRP A 124 1.45 0.21 17.54
C TRP A 124 1.60 0.41 16.04
N LEU A 125 2.57 -0.23 15.42
CA LEU A 125 2.66 -0.34 13.98
C LEU A 125 1.47 -1.14 13.44
N HIS A 126 0.78 -0.61 12.43
CA HIS A 126 -0.25 -1.31 11.67
C HIS A 126 0.08 -1.29 10.18
N GLY A 127 -0.41 -2.28 9.45
CA GLY A 127 -0.36 -2.29 7.99
C GLY A 127 -1.71 -1.85 7.42
N PHE A 128 -1.72 -0.85 6.57
CA PHE A 128 -2.91 -0.42 5.86
C PHE A 128 -2.90 -1.01 4.46
N SER A 129 -3.78 -1.95 4.20
CA SER A 129 -4.01 -2.52 2.88
C SER A 129 -5.42 -2.19 2.41
N LEU A 130 -5.54 -1.43 1.33
CA LEU A 130 -6.82 -1.04 0.71
C LEU A 130 -7.00 -1.76 -0.61
N GLN A 131 -8.03 -2.60 -0.69
CA GLN A 131 -8.38 -3.36 -1.89
C GLN A 131 -9.76 -2.95 -2.42
N PRO A 132 -9.95 -2.81 -3.74
CA PRO A 132 -9.05 -3.25 -4.83
C PRO A 132 -8.04 -2.20 -5.34
N GLU A 133 -7.87 -1.05 -4.68
CA GLU A 133 -6.96 0.01 -5.15
C GLU A 133 -5.47 -0.35 -5.02
N ASN A 134 -5.15 -1.54 -4.48
CA ASN A 134 -3.80 -2.06 -4.33
C ASN A 134 -2.84 -1.11 -3.60
N ILE A 135 -3.35 -0.42 -2.58
CA ILE A 135 -2.56 0.44 -1.70
C ILE A 135 -2.11 -0.39 -0.51
N ASN A 136 -0.83 -0.31 -0.18
CA ASN A 136 -0.27 -0.99 0.97
C ASN A 136 0.85 -0.16 1.58
N ILE A 137 0.67 0.28 2.83
CA ILE A 137 1.65 1.06 3.58
C ILE A 137 1.69 0.66 5.05
N GLN A 138 2.82 0.88 5.69
CA GLN A 138 2.95 0.80 7.15
C GLN A 138 2.51 2.12 7.78
N VAL A 139 1.69 2.03 8.82
CA VAL A 139 1.15 3.17 9.57
C VAL A 139 1.81 3.22 10.94
N HIS A 140 2.71 4.17 11.12
CA HIS A 140 3.50 4.32 12.33
C HIS A 140 2.84 5.27 13.33
N PRO A 141 2.98 5.03 14.64
CA PRO A 141 2.61 6.02 15.65
C PRO A 141 3.53 7.26 15.56
N GLY A 142 2.95 8.43 15.81
CA GLY A 142 3.67 9.71 15.77
C GLY A 142 3.92 10.28 14.36
N TYR A 143 3.41 9.63 13.32
CA TYR A 143 3.50 10.10 11.94
C TYR A 143 2.13 10.11 11.27
N ASP A 144 1.79 11.23 10.65
CA ASP A 144 0.67 11.38 9.73
C ASP A 144 1.14 11.00 8.33
N HIS A 145 0.75 9.82 7.86
CA HIS A 145 1.03 9.35 6.51
C HIS A 145 -0.06 9.84 5.57
N VAL A 146 0.32 10.58 4.53
CA VAL A 146 -0.63 11.17 3.59
C VAL A 146 -0.45 10.54 2.22
N LEU A 147 -1.54 10.07 1.65
CA LEU A 147 -1.58 9.52 0.30
C LEU A 147 -2.81 10.02 -0.46
N THR A 148 -2.67 10.19 -1.77
CA THR A 148 -3.81 10.54 -2.62
C THR A 148 -4.53 9.26 -3.03
N VAL A 149 -5.82 9.21 -2.74
CA VAL A 149 -6.71 8.10 -3.13
C VAL A 149 -7.75 8.62 -4.10
N THR A 150 -7.87 7.95 -5.26
CA THR A 150 -8.91 8.24 -6.25
C THR A 150 -9.63 6.93 -6.57
N PRO A 151 -10.75 6.62 -5.91
CA PRO A 151 -11.45 5.36 -6.13
C PRO A 151 -11.89 5.20 -7.58
N THR A 152 -11.65 4.02 -8.16
CA THR A 152 -11.88 3.76 -9.60
C THR A 152 -13.18 3.05 -9.88
N ARG A 153 -13.81 2.44 -8.87
CA ARG A 153 -15.06 1.65 -9.00
C ARG A 153 -15.97 1.92 -7.82
N ALA A 154 -17.28 1.95 -8.06
CA ALA A 154 -18.24 1.97 -6.96
C ALA A 154 -18.32 0.62 -6.27
N GLY A 155 -18.58 0.62 -4.97
CA GLY A 155 -18.73 -0.60 -4.16
C GLY A 155 -18.12 -0.49 -2.77
N THR A 156 -18.01 -1.62 -2.11
CA THR A 156 -17.40 -1.72 -0.78
C THR A 156 -15.97 -2.23 -0.91
N TYR A 157 -15.03 -1.41 -0.48
CA TYR A 157 -13.61 -1.73 -0.44
C TYR A 157 -13.24 -2.31 0.92
N SER A 158 -12.26 -3.19 0.95
CA SER A 158 -11.75 -3.77 2.19
C SER A 158 -10.51 -3.04 2.65
N ILE A 159 -10.48 -2.68 3.93
CA ILE A 159 -9.29 -2.24 4.64
C ILE A 159 -8.86 -3.37 5.57
N ILE A 160 -7.63 -3.83 5.44
CA ILE A 160 -7.09 -4.96 6.21
C ILE A 160 -5.77 -4.53 6.84
N CYS A 161 -5.61 -4.81 8.13
CA CYS A 161 -4.31 -4.72 8.77
C CYS A 161 -3.47 -5.93 8.36
N ASN A 162 -2.33 -5.70 7.72
CA ASN A 162 -1.42 -6.76 7.24
C ASN A 162 -0.03 -6.71 7.89
N GLU A 163 0.13 -5.94 8.98
CA GLU A 163 1.28 -5.97 9.87
C GLU A 163 0.84 -6.46 11.25
N TYR A 164 1.56 -7.44 11.80
CA TYR A 164 1.18 -8.03 13.09
C TYR A 164 1.17 -6.98 14.21
N CYS A 165 -0.01 -6.72 14.74
CA CYS A 165 -0.27 -5.71 15.76
C CYS A 165 -0.86 -6.31 17.07
N GLY A 166 -0.62 -7.59 17.34
CA GLY A 166 -1.05 -8.24 18.57
C GLY A 166 -2.12 -9.31 18.37
N ILE A 167 -2.73 -9.74 19.49
CA ILE A 167 -3.53 -10.97 19.56
C ILE A 167 -4.77 -10.97 18.64
N ASN A 168 -5.41 -9.82 18.44
CA ASN A 168 -6.59 -9.70 17.58
C ASN A 168 -6.25 -9.09 16.19
N HIS A 169 -4.99 -9.18 15.78
CA HIS A 169 -4.55 -8.70 14.47
C HIS A 169 -5.43 -9.24 13.32
N HIS A 170 -5.78 -10.50 13.35
CA HIS A 170 -6.59 -11.17 12.33
C HIS A 170 -8.04 -10.64 12.23
N THR A 171 -8.53 -9.92 13.24
CA THR A 171 -9.87 -9.31 13.23
C THR A 171 -9.87 -7.84 12.82
N MET A 172 -8.66 -7.22 12.69
CA MET A 172 -8.53 -5.80 12.37
C MET A 172 -8.81 -5.54 10.88
N THR A 173 -10.09 -5.57 10.54
CA THR A 173 -10.60 -5.29 9.20
C THR A 173 -11.61 -4.15 9.25
N SER A 174 -11.78 -3.44 8.13
CA SER A 174 -12.77 -2.38 8.00
C SER A 174 -13.23 -2.24 6.54
N LYS A 175 -14.12 -1.29 6.32
CA LYS A 175 -14.70 -1.00 5.00
C LYS A 175 -14.52 0.46 4.64
N LEU A 176 -14.37 0.70 3.34
CA LEU A 176 -14.48 2.00 2.73
C LEU A 176 -15.57 1.88 1.64
N TYR A 177 -16.54 2.76 1.67
CA TYR A 177 -17.62 2.78 0.69
C TYR A 177 -17.28 3.74 -0.44
N VAL A 178 -17.51 3.30 -1.69
CA VAL A 178 -17.36 4.14 -2.87
C VAL A 178 -18.71 4.25 -3.55
N VAL A 179 -19.21 5.47 -3.63
CA VAL A 179 -20.56 5.77 -4.14
C VAL A 179 -20.50 6.55 -5.47
N ASN A 180 -21.53 6.37 -6.27
CA ASN A 180 -21.80 7.22 -7.43
C ASN A 180 -22.62 8.42 -6.94
N LYS A 181 -22.06 9.60 -7.06
CA LYS A 181 -22.83 10.85 -6.90
C LYS A 181 -22.59 11.77 -8.09
#